data_57249d464112788b2618b16117dc338f
#
_entry.id   57249d464112788b2618b16117dc338f
#
_cell.length_a   1.000
_cell.length_b   1.000
_cell.length_c   1.000
_cell.angle_alpha   90.00
_cell.angle_beta   90.00
_cell.angle_gamma   90.00
#
_symmetry.space_group_name_H-M   'P 1'
#
loop_
_entity.id
_entity.type
_entity.pdbx_description
1 polymer ?
#
loop_
_entity_poly.entity_id
_entity_poly.type
_entity_poly.pdbx_seq_one_letter_code
_entity_poly.pdbx_strand_id
1 'polypeptide(L)'
;MKKRAALLAVVILSAITGASAADMSRSAYSAPAPYAVYSWIGPYLGFNLGYQWGSATNSGARPSGLMGGIQGGYNWQIGQFVFGAETDLQISDADDTFAAWKFSNPWFGTLRARGGYALNNVLLYATFGLAYGGGTVQTGGTKESNTHVGWAGGGGMEVGLTPNWSAKAEYLFVDLSDQRYVLFGNTGFESNILRFGMNYRF
;
A
#
# COMPACT_ATOMS: atom_id res chain seq x y z
N MET A 1 -16.16 -28.73 -11.59
CA MET A 1 -16.31 -27.44 -12.28
C MET A 1 -17.42 -26.63 -11.61
N LYS A 2 -17.14 -25.80 -10.65
CA LYS A 2 -18.11 -24.81 -10.11
C LYS A 2 -17.34 -23.55 -9.76
N LYS A 3 -17.42 -22.56 -10.64
CA LYS A 3 -16.89 -21.20 -10.43
C LYS A 3 -17.70 -20.54 -9.32
N ARG A 4 -17.08 -20.25 -8.18
CA ARG A 4 -17.66 -19.39 -7.15
C ARG A 4 -17.07 -17.99 -7.32
N ALA A 5 -17.84 -17.11 -7.97
CA ALA A 5 -17.58 -15.69 -7.97
C ALA A 5 -17.93 -15.16 -6.57
N ALA A 6 -16.95 -14.70 -5.83
CA ALA A 6 -17.17 -13.96 -4.60
C ALA A 6 -17.50 -12.51 -4.95
N LEU A 7 -18.77 -12.13 -4.79
CA LEU A 7 -19.20 -10.75 -4.85
C LEU A 7 -18.73 -10.05 -3.57
N LEU A 8 -17.81 -9.12 -3.69
CA LEU A 8 -17.46 -8.20 -2.62
C LEU A 8 -18.55 -7.12 -2.55
N ALA A 9 -19.48 -7.23 -1.61
CA ALA A 9 -20.47 -6.22 -1.33
C ALA A 9 -19.83 -5.06 -0.58
N VAL A 10 -19.72 -3.90 -1.24
CA VAL A 10 -19.38 -2.63 -0.59
C VAL A 10 -20.62 -2.14 0.14
N VAL A 11 -20.62 -2.24 1.46
CA VAL A 11 -21.66 -1.68 2.32
C VAL A 11 -21.35 -0.20 2.56
N ILE A 12 -22.06 0.68 1.85
CA ILE A 12 -22.08 2.11 2.13
C ILE A 12 -23.11 2.34 3.22
N LEU A 13 -22.65 2.61 4.44
CA LEU A 13 -23.52 2.92 5.58
C LEU A 13 -23.86 4.42 5.54
N SER A 14 -25.04 4.76 5.04
CA SER A 14 -25.63 6.10 5.13
C SER A 14 -26.34 6.27 6.47
N ALA A 15 -25.72 6.97 7.41
CA ALA A 15 -26.36 7.41 8.63
C ALA A 15 -27.11 8.73 8.37
N ILE A 16 -28.45 8.66 8.30
CA ILE A 16 -29.32 9.83 8.29
C ILE A 16 -29.75 10.07 9.75
N THR A 17 -29.22 11.11 10.37
CA THR A 17 -29.69 11.58 11.67
C THR A 17 -30.68 12.70 11.47
N GLY A 18 -31.86 12.52 12.06
CA GLY A 18 -32.98 13.45 12.00
C GLY A 18 -32.67 14.80 12.65
N ALA A 19 -33.16 15.84 12.03
CA ALA A 19 -33.12 17.22 12.51
C ALA A 19 -34.17 17.40 13.62
N SER A 20 -33.72 17.79 14.81
CA SER A 20 -34.57 18.35 15.84
C SER A 20 -34.52 19.88 15.74
N ALA A 21 -35.61 20.47 15.33
CA ALA A 21 -35.81 21.91 15.39
C ALA A 21 -36.39 22.30 16.73
N ALA A 22 -35.63 22.95 17.57
CA ALA A 22 -36.14 23.76 18.65
C ALA A 22 -35.09 24.74 19.18
N ASP A 23 -35.51 25.95 19.29
CA ASP A 23 -34.96 27.09 20.06
C ASP A 23 -34.02 28.04 19.33
N MET A 24 -34.67 29.13 18.85
CA MET A 24 -33.98 30.31 18.35
C MET A 24 -33.57 31.22 19.52
N SER A 25 -32.52 30.90 20.22
CA SER A 25 -31.75 31.92 20.92
C SER A 25 -30.83 32.61 19.92
N ARG A 26 -30.88 33.94 19.90
CA ARG A 26 -29.96 34.74 19.06
C ARG A 26 -28.54 34.48 19.44
N SER A 27 -27.95 33.43 18.83
CA SER A 27 -26.52 33.21 18.86
C SER A 27 -25.82 34.37 18.23
N ALA A 28 -24.99 35.07 18.99
CA ALA A 28 -24.01 35.99 18.44
C ALA A 28 -23.34 35.30 17.26
N TYR A 29 -23.31 35.98 16.11
CA TYR A 29 -22.66 35.51 14.89
C TYR A 29 -21.17 35.30 15.20
N SER A 30 -20.85 34.07 15.64
CA SER A 30 -19.47 33.66 15.78
C SER A 30 -18.94 33.52 14.36
N ALA A 31 -17.97 34.35 14.00
CA ALA A 31 -17.29 34.20 12.71
C ALA A 31 -16.86 32.74 12.59
N PRO A 32 -17.08 32.09 11.42
CA PRO A 32 -16.64 30.72 11.23
C PRO A 32 -15.16 30.64 11.59
N ALA A 33 -14.82 29.72 12.49
CA ALA A 33 -13.42 29.46 12.79
C ALA A 33 -12.70 29.21 11.46
N PRO A 34 -11.54 29.84 11.22
CA PRO A 34 -10.80 29.61 9.99
C PRO A 34 -10.63 28.11 9.85
N TYR A 35 -11.04 27.57 8.70
CA TYR A 35 -10.87 26.15 8.39
C TYR A 35 -9.41 25.81 8.60
N ALA A 36 -9.10 25.01 9.60
CA ALA A 36 -7.76 24.54 9.84
C ALA A 36 -7.36 23.74 8.60
N VAL A 37 -6.48 24.32 7.77
CA VAL A 37 -5.94 23.63 6.60
C VAL A 37 -5.21 22.40 7.11
N TYR A 38 -5.64 21.23 6.66
CA TYR A 38 -5.02 19.98 7.07
C TYR A 38 -3.55 19.99 6.65
N SER A 39 -2.63 19.81 7.62
CA SER A 39 -1.19 19.78 7.35
C SER A 39 -0.73 18.35 7.11
N TRP A 40 -0.02 18.14 6.00
CA TRP A 40 0.59 16.87 5.66
C TRP A 40 2.05 16.77 6.12
N ILE A 41 2.61 17.82 6.72
CA ILE A 41 4.01 17.92 7.14
C ILE A 41 4.27 17.01 8.35
N GLY A 42 5.42 16.37 8.34
CA GLY A 42 5.97 15.67 9.52
C GLY A 42 6.22 14.18 9.30
N PRO A 43 6.82 13.54 10.32
CA PRO A 43 7.03 12.10 10.33
C PRO A 43 5.72 11.37 10.59
N TYR A 44 5.60 10.18 10.04
CA TYR A 44 4.48 9.29 10.28
C TYR A 44 4.91 7.84 10.35
N LEU A 45 4.15 7.06 11.09
CA LEU A 45 4.22 5.61 11.16
C LEU A 45 2.84 5.04 10.92
N GLY A 46 2.78 3.88 10.27
CA GLY A 46 1.51 3.25 9.95
C GLY A 46 1.63 1.76 9.72
N PHE A 47 0.48 1.18 9.47
CA PHE A 47 0.34 -0.21 9.07
C PHE A 47 -0.55 -0.31 7.82
N ASN A 48 -0.42 -1.41 7.11
CA ASN A 48 -1.24 -1.68 5.94
C ASN A 48 -1.59 -3.17 5.84
N LEU A 49 -2.68 -3.42 5.13
CA LEU A 49 -3.13 -4.73 4.71
C LEU A 49 -3.50 -4.65 3.23
N GLY A 50 -3.21 -5.69 2.48
CA GLY A 50 -3.46 -5.70 1.05
C GLY A 50 -3.51 -7.09 0.46
N TYR A 51 -3.69 -7.09 -0.84
CA TYR A 51 -3.65 -8.27 -1.66
C TYR A 51 -2.68 -8.06 -2.81
N GLN A 52 -1.82 -9.04 -3.02
CA GLN A 52 -0.90 -9.05 -4.14
C GLN A 52 -1.28 -10.13 -5.15
N TRP A 53 -1.03 -9.85 -6.42
CA TRP A 53 -1.12 -10.80 -7.53
C TRP A 53 -0.02 -10.50 -8.52
N GLY A 54 0.63 -11.53 -9.02
CA GLY A 54 1.78 -11.36 -9.88
C GLY A 54 1.93 -12.47 -10.89
N SER A 55 3.02 -12.41 -11.62
CA SER A 55 3.48 -13.45 -12.53
C SER A 55 4.99 -13.59 -12.41
N ALA A 56 5.46 -14.83 -12.43
CA ALA A 56 6.88 -15.10 -12.53
C ALA A 56 7.26 -15.30 -14.00
N THR A 57 8.26 -14.58 -14.47
CA THR A 57 8.77 -14.66 -15.84
C THR A 57 9.30 -16.08 -16.09
N ASN A 58 8.93 -16.69 -17.22
CA ASN A 58 9.33 -18.03 -17.67
C ASN A 58 8.76 -19.24 -16.90
N SER A 59 7.84 -19.06 -15.93
CA SER A 59 7.32 -20.20 -15.17
C SER A 59 5.81 -20.40 -15.25
N GLY A 60 5.04 -19.48 -15.78
CA GLY A 60 3.55 -19.56 -15.78
C GLY A 60 2.91 -19.52 -14.39
N ALA A 61 3.71 -19.43 -13.32
CA ALA A 61 3.24 -19.29 -11.95
C ALA A 61 2.63 -17.90 -11.72
N ARG A 62 1.53 -17.86 -10.97
CA ARG A 62 0.80 -16.62 -10.64
C ARG A 62 0.59 -16.53 -9.13
N PRO A 63 1.65 -16.29 -8.35
CA PRO A 63 1.51 -16.18 -6.92
C PRO A 63 0.58 -15.01 -6.56
N SER A 64 -0.34 -15.31 -5.66
CA SER A 64 -1.26 -14.31 -5.14
C SER A 64 -1.57 -14.62 -3.68
N GLY A 65 -1.77 -13.58 -2.88
CA GLY A 65 -2.03 -13.77 -1.47
C GLY A 65 -2.29 -12.48 -0.72
N LEU A 66 -2.71 -12.65 0.52
CA LEU A 66 -2.82 -11.55 1.45
C LEU A 66 -1.44 -11.11 1.90
N MET A 67 -1.31 -9.84 2.18
CA MET A 67 -0.10 -9.25 2.70
C MET A 67 -0.44 -8.20 3.76
N GLY A 68 0.50 -7.98 4.66
CA GLY A 68 0.38 -6.94 5.65
C GLY A 68 1.77 -6.47 6.09
N GLY A 69 1.83 -5.24 6.58
CA GLY A 69 3.11 -4.70 7.00
C GLY A 69 3.00 -3.36 7.72
N ILE A 70 4.17 -2.84 7.99
CA ILE A 70 4.37 -1.53 8.59
C ILE A 70 5.01 -0.59 7.60
N GLN A 71 4.76 0.68 7.76
CA GLN A 71 5.30 1.74 6.92
C GLN A 71 5.64 2.96 7.75
N GLY A 72 6.60 3.73 7.29
CA GLY A 72 6.97 4.99 7.92
C GLY A 72 7.58 5.93 6.91
N GLY A 73 7.49 7.22 7.19
CA GLY A 73 8.00 8.22 6.27
C GLY A 73 7.99 9.62 6.84
N TYR A 74 8.38 10.54 5.99
CA TYR A 74 8.34 11.96 6.28
C TYR A 74 7.81 12.74 5.08
N ASN A 75 6.90 13.67 5.32
CA ASN A 75 6.35 14.54 4.30
C ASN A 75 6.76 16.00 4.53
N TRP A 76 7.05 16.68 3.44
CA TRP A 76 7.18 18.14 3.33
C TRP A 76 6.03 18.66 2.50
N GLN A 77 5.51 19.84 2.84
CA GLN A 77 4.41 20.48 2.09
C GLN A 77 4.77 21.93 1.76
N ILE A 78 4.55 22.30 0.51
CA ILE A 78 4.70 23.66 -0.01
C ILE A 78 3.40 24.02 -0.71
N GLY A 79 2.57 24.84 -0.05
CA GLY A 79 1.21 25.11 -0.54
C GLY A 79 0.38 23.83 -0.60
N GLN A 80 -0.07 23.47 -1.79
CA GLN A 80 -0.84 22.25 -2.04
C GLN A 80 0.02 21.04 -2.48
N PHE A 81 1.32 21.25 -2.72
CA PHE A 81 2.22 20.19 -3.12
C PHE A 81 2.84 19.52 -1.90
N VAL A 82 2.78 18.20 -1.86
CA VAL A 82 3.36 17.36 -0.81
C VAL A 82 4.43 16.49 -1.43
N PHE A 83 5.61 16.49 -0.86
CA PHE A 83 6.73 15.64 -1.22
C PHE A 83 7.15 14.84 -0.01
N GLY A 84 7.63 13.62 -0.21
CA GLY A 84 8.03 12.81 0.92
C GLY A 84 8.89 11.62 0.53
N ALA A 85 9.38 10.96 1.56
CA ALA A 85 10.01 9.64 1.46
C ALA A 85 9.26 8.67 2.36
N GLU A 86 9.00 7.47 1.86
CA GLU A 86 8.32 6.40 2.58
C GLU A 86 9.13 5.11 2.46
N THR A 87 9.25 4.38 3.55
CA THR A 87 9.77 3.01 3.57
C THR A 87 8.73 2.09 4.16
N ASP A 88 8.68 0.86 3.68
CA ASP A 88 7.80 -0.16 4.23
C ASP A 88 8.48 -1.53 4.29
N LEU A 89 7.98 -2.36 5.20
CA LEU A 89 8.30 -3.77 5.33
C LEU A 89 7.01 -4.57 5.34
N GLN A 90 6.93 -5.57 4.49
CA GLN A 90 5.75 -6.38 4.26
C GLN A 90 6.05 -7.85 4.52
N ILE A 91 5.08 -8.53 5.10
CA ILE A 91 5.01 -10.00 5.15
C ILE A 91 3.86 -10.45 4.27
N SER A 92 4.04 -11.54 3.56
CA SER A 92 3.08 -12.04 2.60
C SER A 92 2.86 -13.54 2.78
N ASP A 93 1.62 -13.96 2.61
CA ASP A 93 1.20 -15.37 2.54
C ASP A 93 1.00 -15.81 1.07
N ALA A 94 1.68 -15.12 0.15
CA ALA A 94 1.63 -15.47 -1.25
C ALA A 94 2.48 -16.69 -1.53
N ASP A 95 1.82 -17.82 -1.64
CA ASP A 95 2.37 -19.09 -2.05
C ASP A 95 1.80 -19.52 -3.40
N ASP A 96 2.63 -20.03 -4.30
CA ASP A 96 2.19 -20.77 -5.47
C ASP A 96 3.01 -22.05 -5.61
N THR A 97 2.32 -23.14 -5.82
CA THR A 97 2.92 -24.46 -6.06
C THR A 97 2.70 -24.85 -7.50
N PHE A 98 3.74 -24.75 -8.32
CA PHE A 98 3.72 -25.23 -9.70
C PHE A 98 4.58 -26.49 -9.84
N ALA A 99 3.94 -27.62 -10.07
CA ALA A 99 4.57 -28.95 -10.19
C ALA A 99 5.42 -29.34 -8.95
N ALA A 100 6.70 -29.60 -9.13
CA ALA A 100 7.61 -30.01 -8.03
C ALA A 100 8.28 -28.82 -7.31
N TRP A 101 7.84 -27.60 -7.57
CA TRP A 101 8.49 -26.34 -7.14
C TRP A 101 7.58 -25.54 -6.24
N LYS A 102 8.09 -25.11 -5.09
CA LYS A 102 7.42 -24.15 -4.19
C LYS A 102 8.16 -22.82 -4.27
N PHE A 103 7.47 -21.77 -4.72
CA PHE A 103 7.94 -20.41 -4.68
C PHE A 103 7.28 -19.70 -3.49
N SER A 104 8.08 -19.09 -2.65
CA SER A 104 7.61 -18.31 -1.50
C SER A 104 8.36 -16.99 -1.45
N ASN A 105 7.62 -15.89 -1.36
CA ASN A 105 8.18 -14.57 -1.08
C ASN A 105 7.67 -14.09 0.29
N PRO A 106 8.30 -14.53 1.40
CA PRO A 106 7.76 -14.32 2.72
C PRO A 106 7.86 -12.87 3.21
N TRP A 107 8.76 -12.07 2.64
CA TRP A 107 8.91 -10.66 3.02
C TRP A 107 9.53 -9.83 1.89
N PHE A 108 9.11 -8.59 1.81
CA PHE A 108 9.76 -7.59 0.96
C PHE A 108 9.65 -6.21 1.61
N GLY A 109 10.48 -5.29 1.16
CA GLY A 109 10.44 -3.91 1.58
C GLY A 109 10.62 -2.97 0.40
N THR A 110 10.23 -1.72 0.60
CA THR A 110 10.44 -0.66 -0.39
C THR A 110 11.00 0.60 0.27
N LEU A 111 11.75 1.38 -0.52
CA LEU A 111 12.16 2.73 -0.19
C LEU A 111 11.78 3.63 -1.37
N ARG A 112 10.82 4.52 -1.17
CA ARG A 112 10.18 5.27 -2.26
C ARG A 112 10.13 6.76 -1.96
N ALA A 113 10.33 7.57 -2.98
CA ALA A 113 9.89 8.95 -2.98
C ALA A 113 8.40 9.02 -3.28
N ARG A 114 7.70 9.98 -2.70
CA ARG A 114 6.30 10.27 -3.01
C ARG A 114 6.12 11.75 -3.34
N GLY A 115 5.24 12.05 -4.29
CA GLY A 115 4.86 13.40 -4.65
C GLY A 115 3.36 13.46 -4.89
N GLY A 116 2.71 14.49 -4.35
CA GLY A 116 1.26 14.56 -4.41
C GLY A 116 0.70 15.96 -4.34
N TYR A 117 -0.61 16.03 -4.50
CA TYR A 117 -1.39 17.26 -4.44
C TYR A 117 -2.47 17.15 -3.36
N ALA A 118 -2.43 18.06 -2.42
CA ALA A 118 -3.35 18.10 -1.28
C ALA A 118 -4.59 18.95 -1.63
N LEU A 119 -5.73 18.31 -1.61
CA LEU A 119 -7.05 18.89 -1.71
C LEU A 119 -7.64 18.94 -0.30
N ASN A 120 -7.22 19.91 0.50
CA ASN A 120 -7.57 20.01 1.91
C ASN A 120 -7.10 18.78 2.70
N ASN A 121 -8.01 17.95 3.18
CA ASN A 121 -7.70 16.71 3.91
C ASN A 121 -7.58 15.46 3.01
N VAL A 122 -7.58 15.61 1.70
CA VAL A 122 -7.37 14.53 0.73
C VAL A 122 -6.06 14.77 -0.02
N LEU A 123 -5.15 13.81 0.01
CA LEU A 123 -3.90 13.81 -0.72
C LEU A 123 -3.94 12.77 -1.83
N LEU A 124 -3.84 13.23 -3.08
CA LEU A 124 -3.60 12.35 -4.23
C LEU A 124 -2.10 12.32 -4.49
N TYR A 125 -1.50 11.13 -4.61
CA TYR A 125 -0.05 11.03 -4.78
C TYR A 125 0.37 9.92 -5.72
N ALA A 126 1.54 10.09 -6.30
CA ALA A 126 2.30 9.07 -6.98
C ALA A 126 3.56 8.74 -6.16
N THR A 127 4.09 7.54 -6.34
CA THR A 127 5.28 7.07 -5.62
C THR A 127 6.16 6.23 -6.54
N PHE A 128 7.48 6.33 -6.34
CA PHE A 128 8.46 5.58 -7.09
C PHE A 128 9.74 5.39 -6.28
N GLY A 129 10.39 4.22 -6.42
CA GLY A 129 11.62 3.94 -5.70
C GLY A 129 12.12 2.52 -5.87
N LEU A 130 12.92 2.10 -4.90
CA LEU A 130 13.55 0.79 -4.86
C LEU A 130 12.65 -0.21 -4.12
N ALA A 131 12.68 -1.46 -4.59
CA ALA A 131 12.10 -2.61 -3.92
C ALA A 131 13.21 -3.64 -3.64
N TYR A 132 13.12 -4.31 -2.51
CA TYR A 132 14.03 -5.38 -2.12
C TYR A 132 13.27 -6.48 -1.39
N GLY A 133 13.64 -7.72 -1.60
CA GLY A 133 12.95 -8.84 -0.97
C GLY A 133 13.72 -10.14 -1.01
N GLY A 134 13.35 -11.05 -0.12
CA GLY A 134 13.90 -12.40 -0.07
C GLY A 134 13.02 -13.37 -0.86
N GLY A 135 13.57 -13.99 -1.91
CA GLY A 135 12.95 -15.09 -2.62
C GLY A 135 13.54 -16.43 -2.17
N THR A 136 12.70 -17.43 -1.92
CA THR A 136 13.12 -18.79 -1.61
C THR A 136 12.56 -19.76 -2.65
N VAL A 137 13.44 -20.53 -3.26
CA VAL A 137 13.09 -21.64 -4.17
C VAL A 137 13.46 -22.95 -3.50
N GLN A 138 12.53 -23.88 -3.43
CA GLN A 138 12.75 -25.20 -2.84
C GLN A 138 12.46 -26.30 -3.86
N THR A 139 13.44 -27.19 -4.04
CA THR A 139 13.35 -28.35 -4.94
C THR A 139 14.09 -29.52 -4.36
N GLY A 140 13.45 -30.68 -4.30
CA GLY A 140 14.10 -31.97 -3.99
C GLY A 140 14.92 -31.97 -2.71
N GLY A 141 14.59 -31.15 -1.71
CA GLY A 141 15.32 -31.03 -0.45
C GLY A 141 16.42 -29.97 -0.42
N THR A 142 16.70 -29.29 -1.54
CA THR A 142 17.65 -28.18 -1.60
C THR A 142 16.88 -26.84 -1.55
N LYS A 143 17.30 -25.95 -0.66
CA LYS A 143 16.72 -24.62 -0.45
C LYS A 143 17.76 -23.56 -0.83
N GLU A 144 17.45 -22.76 -1.84
CA GLU A 144 18.25 -21.59 -2.21
C GLU A 144 17.46 -20.32 -1.86
N SER A 145 18.11 -19.40 -1.13
CA SER A 145 17.54 -18.10 -0.76
C SER A 145 18.43 -17.00 -1.31
N ASN A 146 17.84 -16.12 -2.11
CA ASN A 146 18.54 -14.97 -2.68
C ASN A 146 17.76 -13.67 -2.39
N THR A 147 18.49 -12.57 -2.25
CA THR A 147 17.90 -11.24 -2.14
C THR A 147 17.79 -10.62 -3.52
N HIS A 148 16.58 -10.23 -3.88
CA HIS A 148 16.29 -9.54 -5.13
C HIS A 148 16.17 -8.04 -4.87
N VAL A 149 16.68 -7.23 -5.81
CA VAL A 149 16.53 -5.79 -5.81
C VAL A 149 15.85 -5.40 -7.11
N GLY A 150 14.91 -4.48 -7.03
CA GLY A 150 14.15 -4.02 -8.17
C GLY A 150 13.60 -2.62 -7.95
N TRP A 151 12.52 -2.29 -8.62
CA TRP A 151 11.86 -1.02 -8.48
C TRP A 151 10.38 -1.20 -8.14
N ALA A 152 9.80 -0.18 -7.51
CA ALA A 152 8.39 -0.10 -7.22
C ALA A 152 7.85 1.27 -7.64
N GLY A 153 6.68 1.28 -8.27
CA GLY A 153 6.01 2.50 -8.67
C GLY A 153 4.51 2.38 -8.51
N GLY A 154 3.84 3.47 -8.24
CA GLY A 154 2.41 3.43 -8.06
C GLY A 154 1.80 4.76 -7.68
N GLY A 155 0.60 4.71 -7.12
CA GLY A 155 -0.09 5.89 -6.66
C GLY A 155 -1.25 5.54 -5.74
N GLY A 156 -1.77 6.56 -5.10
CA GLY A 156 -2.83 6.36 -4.14
C GLY A 156 -3.52 7.66 -3.71
N MET A 157 -4.45 7.45 -2.83
CA MET A 157 -5.18 8.50 -2.14
C MET A 157 -5.06 8.30 -0.64
N GLU A 158 -4.81 9.38 0.07
CA GLU A 158 -4.77 9.39 1.54
C GLU A 158 -5.73 10.46 2.05
N VAL A 159 -6.54 10.10 3.05
CA VAL A 159 -7.57 10.98 3.63
C VAL A 159 -7.26 11.21 5.10
N GLY A 160 -7.08 12.45 5.50
CA GLY A 160 -6.96 12.85 6.89
C GLY A 160 -8.29 12.69 7.61
N LEU A 161 -8.33 11.83 8.61
CA LEU A 161 -9.51 11.56 9.43
C LEU A 161 -9.55 12.46 10.66
N THR A 162 -8.39 12.68 11.26
CA THR A 162 -8.15 13.59 12.38
C THR A 162 -6.83 14.32 12.14
N PRO A 163 -6.45 15.31 12.95
CA PRO A 163 -5.15 15.98 12.79
C PRO A 163 -3.94 15.04 12.72
N ASN A 164 -4.02 13.89 13.41
CA ASN A 164 -2.91 12.92 13.51
C ASN A 164 -3.15 11.63 12.73
N TRP A 165 -4.39 11.26 12.42
CA TRP A 165 -4.70 10.00 11.77
C TRP A 165 -5.15 10.21 10.33
N SER A 166 -4.62 9.39 9.44
CA SER A 166 -5.06 9.31 8.04
C SER A 166 -5.26 7.86 7.62
N ALA A 167 -6.15 7.65 6.64
CA ALA A 167 -6.34 6.38 5.97
C ALA A 167 -5.90 6.51 4.51
N LYS A 168 -5.24 5.48 3.96
CA LYS A 168 -4.79 5.47 2.58
C LYS A 168 -5.25 4.23 1.83
N ALA A 169 -5.48 4.41 0.53
CA ALA A 169 -5.61 3.35 -0.46
C ALA A 169 -4.52 3.55 -1.51
N GLU A 170 -3.76 2.51 -1.83
CA GLU A 170 -2.60 2.58 -2.70
C GLU A 170 -2.53 1.37 -3.62
N TYR A 171 -2.22 1.64 -4.87
CA TYR A 171 -1.85 0.62 -5.85
C TYR A 171 -0.36 0.73 -6.14
N LEU A 172 0.34 -0.39 -6.09
CA LEU A 172 1.76 -0.50 -6.39
C LEU A 172 2.00 -1.57 -7.44
N PHE A 173 2.85 -1.26 -8.37
CA PHE A 173 3.53 -2.21 -9.23
C PHE A 173 4.96 -2.40 -8.73
N VAL A 174 5.37 -3.64 -8.54
CA VAL A 174 6.71 -4.02 -8.07
C VAL A 174 7.32 -4.96 -9.10
N ASP A 175 8.49 -4.61 -9.56
CA ASP A 175 9.30 -5.41 -10.47
C ASP A 175 10.63 -5.73 -9.78
N LEU A 176 10.81 -7.00 -9.44
CA LEU A 176 12.05 -7.51 -8.88
C LEU A 176 12.87 -8.11 -10.01
N SER A 177 13.95 -7.43 -10.37
CA SER A 177 14.82 -7.76 -11.49
C SER A 177 15.34 -9.20 -11.43
N ASP A 178 15.55 -9.75 -12.62
CA ASP A 178 16.08 -11.09 -12.84
C ASP A 178 17.37 -11.34 -12.06
N GLN A 179 17.36 -12.36 -11.21
CA GLN A 179 18.57 -12.94 -10.63
C GLN A 179 18.89 -14.26 -11.32
N ARG A 180 20.18 -14.50 -11.54
CA ARG A 180 20.66 -15.72 -12.16
C ARG A 180 20.66 -16.85 -11.12
N TYR A 181 19.73 -17.77 -11.24
CA TYR A 181 19.79 -19.03 -10.52
C TYR A 181 20.63 -20.02 -11.30
N VAL A 182 21.55 -20.71 -10.62
CA VAL A 182 22.52 -21.66 -11.25
C VAL A 182 21.79 -22.81 -11.96
N LEU A 183 20.57 -23.16 -11.51
CA LEU A 183 19.76 -24.24 -12.05
C LEU A 183 18.63 -23.82 -12.99
N PHE A 184 18.27 -22.52 -13.10
CA PHE A 184 17.01 -22.08 -13.76
C PHE A 184 17.11 -20.92 -14.73
N GLY A 185 18.28 -20.31 -14.89
CA GLY A 185 18.41 -19.10 -15.74
C GLY A 185 17.86 -17.84 -15.07
N ASN A 186 17.58 -16.82 -15.87
CA ASN A 186 17.06 -15.53 -15.38
C ASN A 186 15.56 -15.68 -15.06
N THR A 187 15.20 -15.41 -13.81
CA THR A 187 13.79 -15.38 -13.37
C THR A 187 13.53 -14.06 -12.67
N GLY A 188 12.61 -13.27 -13.21
CA GLY A 188 12.07 -12.05 -12.62
C GLY A 188 10.69 -12.26 -12.03
N PHE A 189 10.29 -11.37 -11.17
CA PHE A 189 8.99 -11.40 -10.51
C PHE A 189 8.30 -10.04 -10.62
N GLU A 190 7.15 -10.01 -11.28
CA GLU A 190 6.28 -8.84 -11.35
C GLU A 190 5.08 -9.03 -10.41
N SER A 191 4.79 -8.03 -9.63
CA SER A 191 3.65 -8.05 -8.70
C SER A 191 2.86 -6.76 -8.74
N ASN A 192 1.56 -6.92 -8.74
CA ASN A 192 0.59 -5.85 -8.56
C ASN A 192 0.02 -5.95 -7.14
N ILE A 193 -0.06 -4.85 -6.45
CA ILE A 193 -0.45 -4.79 -5.06
C ILE A 193 -1.53 -3.73 -4.90
N LEU A 194 -2.66 -4.11 -4.31
CA LEU A 194 -3.65 -3.17 -3.82
C LEU A 194 -3.66 -3.26 -2.30
N ARG A 195 -3.41 -2.14 -1.63
CA ARG A 195 -3.33 -2.10 -0.18
C ARG A 195 -4.08 -0.92 0.43
N PHE A 196 -4.57 -1.12 1.64
CA PHE A 196 -5.19 -0.11 2.48
C PHE A 196 -4.37 0.03 3.75
N GLY A 197 -4.21 1.23 4.23
CA GLY A 197 -3.39 1.48 5.41
C GLY A 197 -3.91 2.64 6.25
N MET A 198 -3.40 2.72 7.46
CA MET A 198 -3.59 3.86 8.36
C MET A 198 -2.23 4.37 8.81
N ASN A 199 -2.11 5.68 8.89
CA ASN A 199 -0.91 6.37 9.36
C ASN A 199 -1.24 7.23 10.57
N TYR A 200 -0.34 7.23 11.53
CA TYR A 200 -0.31 8.20 12.62
C TYR A 200 0.84 9.18 12.37
N ARG A 201 0.53 10.45 12.35
CA ARG A 201 1.48 11.55 12.19
C ARG A 201 1.73 12.22 13.53
N PHE A 202 2.99 12.47 13.79
CA PHE A 202 3.48 13.08 15.02
C PHE A 202 3.50 14.61 14.97
#